data_14b92339b77a76611c62a2d0b7740656
#
_entry.id   14b92339b77a76611c62a2d0b7740656
#
_cell.length_a   1.000
_cell.length_b   1.000
_cell.length_c   1.000
_cell.angle_alpha   90.00
_cell.angle_beta   90.00
_cell.angle_gamma   90.00
#
_symmetry.space_group_name_H-M   'P 1'
#
loop_
_entity.id
_entity.type
_entity.pdbx_description
1 polymer ?
#
loop_
_entity_poly.entity_id
_entity_poly.type
_entity_poly.pdbx_seq_one_letter_code
_entity_poly.pdbx_strand_id
1 'polypeptide(L)'
;MDIMLSHFTALEAIRRQETRWILEKDRPARTHIMGNVPAEAPTDGEVAALLARSPLLAGLSRPLETLIPRGAGRRRSRLVKTHVCAQLIPAGSFLELAPGVRCVSPEHLVVQLAPLLSELELIVLLSELLGIYAVMPNVEGGMFQRRRPVTTRELIANHLDALGSFPGVAKVRRAMRHACVGSGSPRETKLSLRLGLNPARGGYGLDVLSMNAPLEVRRIHNMMKKGIRKPDILLRAPSGATRNGRALLGAAVEYDGKDHATEEAHQRDAARHNELTAIGVVEYLVTKAQYRDLAYMDGLVAQIRRDLGTPAKRKTRARARRHRELRQELYAELELIDGLNWNGLERARRRAENNDEAPGNDGWETVPVEAYGLD
;
A
#
# COMPACT_ATOMS: atom_id res chain seq x y z
N MET A 1 -9.53 34.33 -0.97
CA MET A 1 -10.37 33.20 -1.39
C MET A 1 -9.68 31.94 -1.04
N ASP A 2 -10.43 30.92 -0.60
CA ASP A 2 -9.90 29.63 -0.16
C ASP A 2 -10.29 28.54 -1.15
N ILE A 3 -9.38 27.61 -1.42
CA ILE A 3 -9.63 26.39 -2.19
C ILE A 3 -9.49 25.16 -1.28
N MET A 4 -10.41 24.22 -1.41
CA MET A 4 -10.36 22.93 -0.69
C MET A 4 -10.04 21.81 -1.67
N LEU A 5 -8.79 21.36 -1.68
CA LEU A 5 -8.36 20.22 -2.51
C LEU A 5 -8.91 18.90 -1.97
N SER A 6 -9.28 18.00 -2.88
CA SER A 6 -9.85 16.69 -2.55
C SER A 6 -9.35 15.64 -3.52
N HIS A 7 -9.72 14.37 -3.29
CA HIS A 7 -9.47 13.24 -4.17
C HIS A 7 -8.00 13.15 -4.64
N PHE A 8 -7.77 12.91 -5.93
CA PHE A 8 -6.40 12.69 -6.44
C PHE A 8 -5.53 13.95 -6.40
N THR A 9 -6.12 15.15 -6.51
CA THR A 9 -5.36 16.40 -6.33
C THR A 9 -4.87 16.54 -4.88
N ALA A 10 -5.69 16.17 -3.89
CA ALA A 10 -5.24 16.16 -2.49
C ALA A 10 -4.15 15.09 -2.24
N LEU A 11 -4.26 13.91 -2.87
CA LEU A 11 -3.21 12.89 -2.81
C LEU A 11 -1.88 13.43 -3.36
N GLU A 12 -1.91 14.06 -4.53
CA GLU A 12 -0.73 14.65 -5.14
C GLU A 12 -0.13 15.77 -4.27
N ALA A 13 -0.96 16.63 -3.69
CA ALA A 13 -0.52 17.68 -2.77
C ALA A 13 0.13 17.09 -1.50
N ILE A 14 -0.47 16.07 -0.88
CA ILE A 14 0.07 15.37 0.30
C ILE A 14 1.41 14.69 -0.02
N ARG A 15 1.55 14.08 -1.19
CA ARG A 15 2.81 13.46 -1.62
C ARG A 15 3.97 14.44 -1.70
N ARG A 16 3.70 15.68 -2.08
CA ARG A 16 4.70 16.76 -2.20
C ARG A 16 5.07 17.43 -0.88
N GLN A 17 4.32 17.18 0.21
CA GLN A 17 4.62 17.74 1.51
C GLN A 17 5.67 16.93 2.27
N GLU A 18 6.55 17.59 2.99
CA GLU A 18 7.39 16.95 4.00
C GLU A 18 6.51 16.38 5.12
N THR A 19 6.85 15.20 5.59
CA THR A 19 6.09 14.52 6.66
C THR A 19 5.99 15.33 7.95
N ARG A 20 7.00 16.14 8.22
CA ARG A 20 7.03 17.05 9.37
C ARG A 20 5.76 17.90 9.48
N TRP A 21 5.28 18.42 8.36
CA TRP A 21 4.07 19.21 8.25
C TRP A 21 2.79 18.45 8.59
N ILE A 22 2.75 17.15 8.34
CA ILE A 22 1.53 16.33 8.45
C ILE A 22 1.39 15.70 9.83
N LEU A 23 2.48 15.41 10.53
CA LEU A 23 2.50 14.63 11.77
C LEU A 23 2.88 15.41 13.05
N GLU A 24 3.40 16.65 12.97
CA GLU A 24 3.87 17.35 14.17
C GLU A 24 2.71 17.78 15.10
N LYS A 25 3.01 17.78 16.42
CA LYS A 25 2.06 18.09 17.50
C LYS A 25 1.35 19.43 17.35
N ASP A 26 1.96 20.36 16.66
CA ASP A 26 1.43 21.68 16.35
C ASP A 26 0.71 21.66 14.98
N ARG A 27 -0.28 20.80 14.84
CA ARG A 27 -1.18 20.81 13.70
C ARG A 27 -2.28 21.87 13.91
N PRO A 28 -1.99 23.17 13.82
CA PRO A 28 -3.00 24.20 14.03
C PRO A 28 -4.15 24.02 13.05
N ALA A 29 -3.86 23.49 11.88
CA ALA A 29 -4.83 23.25 10.82
C ALA A 29 -5.79 22.08 11.06
N ARG A 30 -5.49 21.13 11.95
CA ARG A 30 -6.41 20.02 12.25
C ARG A 30 -7.50 20.35 13.27
N THR A 31 -7.30 21.38 14.07
CA THR A 31 -8.08 21.52 15.30
C THR A 31 -9.36 22.32 15.15
N HIS A 32 -9.56 23.17 14.16
CA HIS A 32 -10.64 24.17 14.27
C HIS A 32 -11.42 24.52 13.01
N ILE A 33 -11.36 23.73 11.94
CA ILE A 33 -12.10 24.05 10.73
C ILE A 33 -13.30 23.12 10.53
N MET A 34 -14.15 23.04 11.53
CA MET A 34 -15.55 22.65 11.33
C MET A 34 -16.25 23.78 10.58
N GLY A 35 -16.68 23.53 9.36
CA GLY A 35 -17.56 24.44 8.64
C GLY A 35 -16.95 25.31 7.54
N ASN A 36 -15.65 25.26 7.28
CA ASN A 36 -15.02 26.10 6.26
C ASN A 36 -14.65 25.38 4.96
N VAL A 37 -15.48 24.46 4.52
CA VAL A 37 -15.48 24.05 3.11
C VAL A 37 -16.09 25.21 2.33
N PRO A 38 -15.42 25.75 1.27
CA PRO A 38 -15.97 26.84 0.48
C PRO A 38 -17.37 26.50 -0.02
N ALA A 39 -18.33 27.41 0.16
CA ALA A 39 -19.72 27.19 -0.24
C ALA A 39 -19.88 27.01 -1.75
N GLU A 40 -18.99 27.62 -2.53
CA GLU A 40 -18.98 27.62 -3.97
C GLU A 40 -17.61 27.20 -4.53
N ALA A 41 -17.65 26.58 -5.70
CA ALA A 41 -16.45 26.28 -6.48
C ALA A 41 -15.78 27.59 -6.95
N PRO A 42 -14.44 27.64 -7.01
CA PRO A 42 -13.73 28.82 -7.52
C PRO A 42 -14.01 29.03 -9.02
N THR A 43 -14.00 30.28 -9.45
CA THR A 43 -13.98 30.66 -10.85
C THR A 43 -12.60 30.43 -11.46
N ASP A 44 -12.52 30.31 -12.80
CA ASP A 44 -11.22 30.17 -13.49
C ASP A 44 -10.27 31.33 -13.21
N GLY A 45 -10.79 32.57 -13.08
CA GLY A 45 -9.98 33.72 -12.72
C GLY A 45 -9.39 33.66 -11.31
N GLU A 46 -10.19 33.19 -10.35
CA GLU A 46 -9.74 32.99 -8.97
C GLU A 46 -8.70 31.87 -8.87
N VAL A 47 -8.88 30.78 -9.62
CA VAL A 47 -7.89 29.69 -9.70
C VAL A 47 -6.59 30.19 -10.33
N ALA A 48 -6.67 30.97 -11.42
CA ALA A 48 -5.49 31.54 -12.05
C ALA A 48 -4.71 32.45 -11.09
N ALA A 49 -5.40 33.29 -10.31
CA ALA A 49 -4.78 34.15 -9.29
C ALA A 49 -4.13 33.34 -8.15
N LEU A 50 -4.74 32.21 -7.74
CA LEU A 50 -4.15 31.28 -6.75
C LEU A 50 -2.91 30.56 -7.30
N LEU A 51 -2.96 30.11 -8.56
CA LEU A 51 -1.84 29.44 -9.23
C LEU A 51 -0.63 30.38 -9.35
N ALA A 52 -0.85 31.65 -9.67
CA ALA A 52 0.22 32.64 -9.81
C ALA A 52 0.99 32.91 -8.49
N ARG A 53 0.33 32.76 -7.35
CA ARG A 53 0.92 33.04 -6.02
C ARG A 53 1.28 31.81 -5.20
N SER A 54 0.85 30.60 -5.63
CA SER A 54 1.11 29.35 -4.91
C SER A 54 1.90 28.37 -5.78
N PRO A 55 3.23 28.24 -5.59
CA PRO A 55 4.05 27.24 -6.29
C PRO A 55 3.55 25.82 -6.10
N LEU A 56 2.97 25.51 -4.93
CA LEU A 56 2.36 24.21 -4.67
C LEU A 56 1.26 23.91 -5.67
N LEU A 57 0.28 24.81 -5.82
CA LEU A 57 -0.85 24.61 -6.75
C LEU A 57 -0.39 24.61 -8.21
N ALA A 58 0.57 25.44 -8.57
CA ALA A 58 1.10 25.52 -9.93
C ALA A 58 1.69 24.18 -10.40
N GLY A 59 2.28 23.42 -9.47
CA GLY A 59 2.88 22.13 -9.74
C GLY A 59 1.88 20.95 -9.79
N LEU A 60 0.62 21.11 -9.37
CA LEU A 60 -0.37 20.03 -9.35
C LEU A 60 -0.99 19.76 -10.73
N SER A 61 -1.38 18.51 -10.95
CA SER A 61 -2.09 18.07 -12.17
C SER A 61 -3.47 18.75 -12.29
N ARG A 62 -3.93 18.99 -13.52
CA ARG A 62 -5.23 19.66 -13.79
C ARG A 62 -6.18 18.73 -14.53
N PRO A 63 -7.51 18.93 -14.35
CA PRO A 63 -8.17 19.89 -13.48
C PRO A 63 -7.95 19.63 -11.99
N LEU A 64 -7.86 20.69 -11.15
CA LEU A 64 -7.77 20.55 -9.70
C LEU A 64 -9.09 19.99 -9.14
N GLU A 65 -9.04 18.90 -8.41
CA GLU A 65 -10.21 18.33 -7.74
C GLU A 65 -10.47 19.06 -6.42
N THR A 66 -11.66 19.64 -6.30
CA THR A 66 -12.05 20.46 -5.14
C THR A 66 -13.31 19.94 -4.48
N LEU A 67 -13.54 20.34 -3.23
CA LEU A 67 -14.70 19.95 -2.44
C LEU A 67 -15.56 21.17 -2.09
N ILE A 68 -16.87 21.01 -2.24
CA ILE A 68 -17.89 21.96 -1.78
C ILE A 68 -19.01 21.21 -1.03
N PRO A 69 -19.77 21.88 -0.13
CA PRO A 69 -20.80 21.23 0.66
C PRO A 69 -22.12 20.98 -0.08
N ARG A 70 -22.43 21.76 -1.11
CA ARG A 70 -23.73 21.71 -1.80
C ARG A 70 -23.59 21.82 -3.32
N GLY A 71 -24.44 21.07 -4.04
CA GLY A 71 -24.44 21.06 -5.50
C GLY A 71 -24.75 22.42 -6.16
N ALA A 72 -25.53 23.27 -5.50
CA ALA A 72 -25.83 24.62 -5.98
C ALA A 72 -24.59 25.52 -6.12
N GLY A 73 -23.52 25.23 -5.35
CA GLY A 73 -22.25 25.94 -5.46
C GLY A 73 -21.33 25.48 -6.59
N ARG A 74 -21.76 24.52 -7.42
CA ARG A 74 -20.97 24.04 -8.57
C ARG A 74 -20.87 25.14 -9.63
N ARG A 75 -19.71 25.24 -10.23
CA ARG A 75 -19.45 26.13 -11.38
C ARG A 75 -18.80 25.32 -12.50
N ARG A 76 -19.11 25.65 -13.75
CA ARG A 76 -18.44 25.09 -14.91
C ARG A 76 -17.04 25.70 -15.01
N SER A 77 -16.01 24.87 -14.96
CA SER A 77 -14.61 25.28 -15.04
C SER A 77 -13.81 24.25 -15.85
N ARG A 78 -12.77 24.69 -16.53
CA ARG A 78 -11.76 23.83 -17.16
C ARG A 78 -10.59 23.56 -16.22
N LEU A 79 -10.41 24.40 -15.20
CA LEU A 79 -9.29 24.31 -14.26
C LEU A 79 -9.64 23.50 -13.01
N VAL A 80 -10.94 23.33 -12.73
CA VAL A 80 -11.43 22.68 -11.50
C VAL A 80 -12.49 21.64 -11.80
N LYS A 81 -12.34 20.45 -11.18
CA LYS A 81 -13.36 19.41 -11.09
C LYS A 81 -13.92 19.40 -9.67
N THR A 82 -15.19 19.80 -9.53
CA THR A 82 -15.82 19.99 -8.23
C THR A 82 -16.57 18.76 -7.76
N HIS A 83 -16.23 18.27 -6.57
CA HIS A 83 -16.94 17.22 -5.84
C HIS A 83 -17.85 17.83 -4.77
N VAL A 84 -18.96 17.16 -4.47
CA VAL A 84 -19.93 17.60 -3.45
C VAL A 84 -19.92 16.61 -2.30
N CYS A 85 -19.79 17.11 -1.08
CA CYS A 85 -19.98 16.34 0.13
C CYS A 85 -20.95 17.09 1.05
N ALA A 86 -22.20 16.65 1.07
CA ALA A 86 -23.23 17.22 1.93
C ALA A 86 -23.21 16.68 3.37
N GLN A 87 -22.45 15.62 3.62
CA GLN A 87 -22.36 15.00 4.94
C GLN A 87 -21.40 15.77 5.84
N LEU A 88 -21.67 15.73 7.15
CA LEU A 88 -20.77 16.29 8.15
C LEU A 88 -19.44 15.54 8.15
N ILE A 89 -18.36 16.31 8.11
CA ILE A 89 -17.00 15.79 8.14
C ILE A 89 -16.41 16.11 9.52
N PRO A 90 -15.81 15.14 10.23
CA PRO A 90 -15.27 15.33 11.58
C PRO A 90 -14.19 16.42 11.62
N ALA A 91 -14.02 17.04 12.78
CA ALA A 91 -12.89 17.93 13.05
C ALA A 91 -11.56 17.22 12.76
N GLY A 92 -10.58 17.95 12.23
CA GLY A 92 -9.28 17.39 11.86
C GLY A 92 -9.22 16.70 10.49
N SER A 93 -10.32 16.75 9.71
CA SER A 93 -10.38 16.19 8.35
C SER A 93 -9.69 17.05 7.29
N PHE A 94 -9.21 18.23 7.65
CA PHE A 94 -8.60 19.19 6.71
C PHE A 94 -7.21 19.61 7.17
N LEU A 95 -6.35 19.92 6.20
CA LEU A 95 -5.00 20.45 6.38
C LEU A 95 -4.92 21.80 5.65
N GLU A 96 -4.28 22.78 6.26
CA GLU A 96 -3.87 23.98 5.56
C GLU A 96 -2.46 23.77 4.99
N LEU A 97 -2.32 23.84 3.67
CA LEU A 97 -1.04 23.62 2.98
C LEU A 97 -0.30 24.93 2.71
N ALA A 98 -1.05 26.01 2.50
CA ALA A 98 -0.58 27.37 2.30
C ALA A 98 -1.74 28.33 2.56
N PRO A 99 -1.51 29.64 2.74
CA PRO A 99 -2.58 30.62 2.91
C PRO A 99 -3.64 30.52 1.78
N GLY A 100 -4.88 30.19 2.16
CA GLY A 100 -6.00 29.97 1.24
C GLY A 100 -5.98 28.65 0.47
N VAL A 101 -5.04 27.74 0.74
CA VAL A 101 -4.96 26.43 0.12
C VAL A 101 -5.08 25.35 1.19
N ARG A 102 -6.20 24.66 1.19
CA ARG A 102 -6.49 23.56 2.10
C ARG A 102 -6.67 22.26 1.32
N CYS A 103 -6.46 21.13 1.98
CA CYS A 103 -6.83 19.84 1.44
C CYS A 103 -7.45 18.95 2.51
N VAL A 104 -8.09 17.89 2.09
CA VAL A 104 -8.54 16.84 3.01
C VAL A 104 -7.34 16.14 3.64
N SER A 105 -7.48 15.73 4.90
CA SER A 105 -6.43 14.97 5.61
C SER A 105 -6.22 13.59 4.99
N PRO A 106 -5.06 12.94 5.20
CA PRO A 106 -4.81 11.59 4.70
C PRO A 106 -5.89 10.58 5.12
N GLU A 107 -6.42 10.71 6.34
CA GLU A 107 -7.45 9.84 6.89
C GLU A 107 -8.80 10.02 6.18
N HIS A 108 -9.16 11.26 5.82
CA HIS A 108 -10.39 11.53 5.06
C HIS A 108 -10.23 11.20 3.58
N LEU A 109 -9.05 11.45 3.04
CA LEU A 109 -8.70 11.16 1.64
C LEU A 109 -8.95 9.70 1.27
N VAL A 110 -8.52 8.74 2.11
CA VAL A 110 -8.72 7.31 1.82
C VAL A 110 -10.20 6.93 1.78
N VAL A 111 -11.05 7.62 2.55
CA VAL A 111 -12.50 7.43 2.53
C VAL A 111 -13.11 7.97 1.24
N GLN A 112 -12.68 9.16 0.80
CA GLN A 112 -13.12 9.74 -0.48
C GLN A 112 -12.71 8.90 -1.68
N LEU A 113 -11.50 8.32 -1.66
CA LEU A 113 -10.98 7.52 -2.77
C LEU A 113 -11.50 6.07 -2.75
N ALA A 114 -11.98 5.56 -1.62
CA ALA A 114 -12.43 4.18 -1.50
C ALA A 114 -13.48 3.76 -2.56
N PRO A 115 -14.49 4.58 -2.93
CA PRO A 115 -15.43 4.22 -4.00
C PRO A 115 -14.80 4.17 -5.39
N LEU A 116 -13.69 4.86 -5.59
CA LEU A 116 -13.02 5.01 -6.90
C LEU A 116 -11.94 3.96 -7.15
N LEU A 117 -11.45 3.30 -6.12
CA LEU A 117 -10.34 2.34 -6.17
C LEU A 117 -10.84 0.90 -6.06
N SER A 118 -10.18 -0.05 -6.70
CA SER A 118 -10.32 -1.47 -6.34
C SER A 118 -9.85 -1.71 -4.91
N GLU A 119 -10.17 -2.86 -4.31
CA GLU A 119 -9.73 -3.14 -2.93
C GLU A 119 -8.19 -3.24 -2.86
N LEU A 120 -7.56 -3.82 -3.87
CA LEU A 120 -6.09 -3.95 -3.91
C LEU A 120 -5.40 -2.59 -4.10
N GLU A 121 -5.93 -1.72 -4.95
CA GLU A 121 -5.44 -0.34 -5.08
C GLU A 121 -5.56 0.43 -3.76
N LEU A 122 -6.68 0.29 -3.06
CA LEU A 122 -6.87 0.93 -1.75
C LEU A 122 -5.89 0.39 -0.69
N ILE A 123 -5.59 -0.91 -0.71
CA ILE A 123 -4.55 -1.51 0.15
C ILE A 123 -3.18 -0.91 -0.16
N VAL A 124 -2.82 -0.77 -1.43
CA VAL A 124 -1.54 -0.18 -1.86
C VAL A 124 -1.47 1.30 -1.46
N LEU A 125 -2.53 2.08 -1.69
CA LEU A 125 -2.59 3.49 -1.27
C LEU A 125 -2.45 3.63 0.25
N LEU A 126 -3.18 2.84 1.03
CA LEU A 126 -3.05 2.81 2.48
C LEU A 126 -1.63 2.46 2.91
N SER A 127 -0.99 1.52 2.22
CA SER A 127 0.39 1.11 2.51
C SER A 127 1.40 2.22 2.21
N GLU A 128 1.16 3.06 1.19
CA GLU A 128 1.96 4.26 0.93
C GLU A 128 1.80 5.29 2.05
N LEU A 129 0.56 5.59 2.46
CA LEU A 129 0.29 6.59 3.49
C LEU A 129 0.79 6.17 4.88
N LEU A 130 0.76 4.86 5.17
CA LEU A 130 1.31 4.23 6.38
C LEU A 130 2.80 3.90 6.25
N GLY A 131 3.38 4.08 5.07
CA GLY A 131 4.77 3.82 4.73
C GLY A 131 5.66 5.06 4.88
N ILE A 132 6.95 4.86 4.62
CA ILE A 132 7.97 5.91 4.67
C ILE A 132 8.44 6.31 3.27
N TYR A 133 7.54 6.26 2.28
CA TYR A 133 7.78 6.73 0.91
C TYR A 133 6.57 7.49 0.37
N ALA A 134 6.75 8.18 -0.74
CA ALA A 134 5.68 8.74 -1.56
C ALA A 134 5.98 8.49 -3.04
N VAL A 135 4.98 8.09 -3.80
CA VAL A 135 5.10 7.96 -5.27
C VAL A 135 5.18 9.35 -5.88
N MET A 136 6.29 9.62 -6.57
CA MET A 136 6.56 10.91 -7.21
C MET A 136 7.24 10.69 -8.58
N PRO A 137 6.48 10.70 -9.68
CA PRO A 137 7.01 10.35 -11.01
C PRO A 137 8.09 11.30 -11.53
N ASN A 138 8.11 12.54 -11.01
CA ASN A 138 9.03 13.60 -11.47
C ASN A 138 10.38 13.61 -10.73
N VAL A 139 10.62 12.64 -9.84
CA VAL A 139 11.92 12.47 -9.18
C VAL A 139 12.60 11.21 -9.66
N GLU A 140 13.94 11.16 -9.55
CA GLU A 140 14.72 9.97 -9.87
C GLU A 140 14.21 8.76 -9.08
N GLY A 141 14.03 7.62 -9.74
CA GLY A 141 13.47 6.41 -9.13
C GLY A 141 11.95 6.41 -8.93
N GLY A 142 11.23 7.50 -9.31
CA GLY A 142 9.76 7.59 -9.27
C GLY A 142 9.15 7.64 -7.87
N MET A 143 9.96 7.84 -6.82
CA MET A 143 9.51 7.92 -5.44
C MET A 143 10.41 8.84 -4.60
N PHE A 144 9.82 9.38 -3.54
CA PHE A 144 10.54 10.13 -2.51
C PHE A 144 10.53 9.35 -1.19
N GLN A 145 11.70 9.26 -0.55
CA GLN A 145 11.82 8.60 0.77
C GLN A 145 11.45 9.57 1.88
N ARG A 146 10.58 9.14 2.78
CA ARG A 146 10.15 9.92 3.95
C ARG A 146 10.83 9.44 5.22
N ARG A 147 10.93 10.31 6.20
CA ARG A 147 11.42 9.93 7.54
C ARG A 147 10.35 9.26 8.39
N ARG A 148 9.07 9.58 8.15
CA ARG A 148 7.92 9.09 8.90
C ARG A 148 6.70 8.93 7.97
N PRO A 149 5.73 8.07 8.30
CA PRO A 149 4.46 7.99 7.61
C PRO A 149 3.67 9.32 7.70
N VAL A 150 2.74 9.56 6.79
CA VAL A 150 1.86 10.74 6.83
C VAL A 150 0.64 10.55 7.73
N THR A 151 0.34 9.32 8.10
CA THR A 151 -0.73 8.95 9.04
C THR A 151 -0.39 7.66 9.76
N THR A 152 -1.22 7.25 10.74
CA THR A 152 -1.09 5.98 11.45
C THR A 152 -2.38 5.18 11.39
N ARG A 153 -2.31 3.88 11.71
CA ARG A 153 -3.52 3.02 11.79
C ARG A 153 -4.53 3.57 12.80
N GLU A 154 -4.06 4.10 13.93
CA GLU A 154 -4.88 4.67 15.00
C GLU A 154 -5.58 5.94 14.52
N LEU A 155 -4.88 6.85 13.83
CA LEU A 155 -5.49 8.06 13.29
C LEU A 155 -6.57 7.74 12.24
N ILE A 156 -6.32 6.78 11.35
CA ILE A 156 -7.33 6.32 10.40
C ILE A 156 -8.50 5.69 11.13
N ALA A 157 -8.27 4.77 12.09
CA ALA A 157 -9.33 4.10 12.82
C ALA A 157 -10.23 5.10 13.57
N ASN A 158 -9.65 6.03 14.31
CA ASN A 158 -10.38 7.09 15.02
C ASN A 158 -11.21 7.96 14.06
N HIS A 159 -10.66 8.27 12.88
CA HIS A 159 -11.39 9.02 11.86
C HIS A 159 -12.58 8.24 11.30
N LEU A 160 -12.39 6.92 11.03
CA LEU A 160 -13.47 6.05 10.57
C LEU A 160 -14.56 5.85 11.62
N ASP A 161 -14.21 5.84 12.91
CA ASP A 161 -15.17 5.77 14.01
C ASP A 161 -15.99 7.05 14.10
N ALA A 162 -15.35 8.20 13.94
CA ALA A 162 -16.04 9.50 13.92
C ALA A 162 -16.95 9.69 12.70
N LEU A 163 -16.65 9.06 11.57
CA LEU A 163 -17.48 9.08 10.36
C LEU A 163 -18.69 8.11 10.41
N GLY A 164 -18.64 7.08 11.24
CA GLY A 164 -19.70 6.08 11.36
C GLY A 164 -20.01 5.36 10.05
N SER A 165 -21.23 5.55 9.53
CA SER A 165 -21.73 4.89 8.30
C SER A 165 -21.43 5.66 7.00
N PHE A 166 -20.49 6.59 7.02
CA PHE A 166 -20.12 7.35 5.82
C PHE A 166 -19.69 6.42 4.65
N PRO A 167 -20.09 6.73 3.39
CA PRO A 167 -19.69 5.94 2.23
C PRO A 167 -18.17 5.75 2.14
N GLY A 168 -17.73 4.51 1.90
CA GLY A 168 -16.30 4.18 1.83
C GLY A 168 -15.71 3.63 3.13
N VAL A 169 -16.25 3.98 4.32
CA VAL A 169 -15.72 3.56 5.63
C VAL A 169 -15.55 2.04 5.73
N ALA A 170 -16.57 1.27 5.39
CA ALA A 170 -16.51 -0.20 5.46
C ALA A 170 -15.42 -0.78 4.55
N LYS A 171 -15.20 -0.21 3.36
CA LYS A 171 -14.16 -0.63 2.43
C LYS A 171 -12.76 -0.30 2.96
N VAL A 172 -12.57 0.91 3.52
CA VAL A 172 -11.29 1.29 4.15
C VAL A 172 -10.98 0.37 5.33
N ARG A 173 -11.96 0.05 6.21
CA ARG A 173 -11.75 -0.89 7.31
C ARG A 173 -11.30 -2.27 6.85
N ARG A 174 -11.86 -2.78 5.74
CA ARG A 174 -11.43 -4.07 5.17
C ARG A 174 -10.02 -3.98 4.61
N ALA A 175 -9.71 -2.95 3.83
CA ALA A 175 -8.41 -2.74 3.22
C ALA A 175 -7.29 -2.54 4.26
N MET A 176 -7.57 -1.79 5.34
CA MET A 176 -6.63 -1.56 6.44
C MET A 176 -6.11 -2.84 7.11
N ARG A 177 -6.90 -3.93 7.13
CA ARG A 177 -6.44 -5.21 7.70
C ARG A 177 -5.26 -5.80 6.96
N HIS A 178 -5.07 -5.41 5.69
CA HIS A 178 -4.05 -5.94 4.79
C HIS A 178 -2.97 -4.91 4.42
N ALA A 179 -3.17 -3.63 4.78
CA ALA A 179 -2.21 -2.58 4.47
C ALA A 179 -0.88 -2.80 5.20
N CYS A 180 0.22 -2.58 4.50
CA CYS A 180 1.57 -2.61 5.06
C CYS A 180 1.83 -1.35 5.88
N VAL A 181 2.54 -1.48 6.99
CA VAL A 181 2.98 -0.35 7.82
C VAL A 181 4.50 -0.28 7.80
N GLY A 182 5.04 0.92 7.55
CA GLY A 182 6.49 1.15 7.55
C GLY A 182 7.20 0.70 6.27
N SER A 183 6.48 0.34 5.20
CA SER A 183 7.10 0.04 3.91
C SER A 183 7.95 1.22 3.42
N GLY A 184 9.14 0.96 2.89
CA GLY A 184 10.09 1.96 2.40
C GLY A 184 10.00 2.21 0.90
N SER A 185 9.26 1.37 0.16
CA SER A 185 9.12 1.52 -1.29
C SER A 185 7.85 0.81 -1.83
N PRO A 186 7.39 1.18 -3.05
CA PRO A 186 6.32 0.44 -3.72
C PRO A 186 6.65 -1.05 -3.93
N ARG A 187 7.93 -1.38 -4.15
CA ARG A 187 8.38 -2.77 -4.36
C ARG A 187 8.33 -3.60 -3.09
N GLU A 188 8.78 -3.05 -1.98
CA GLU A 188 8.63 -3.69 -0.66
C GLU A 188 7.15 -3.92 -0.32
N THR A 189 6.28 -2.92 -0.58
CA THR A 189 4.83 -3.06 -0.40
C THR A 189 4.29 -4.25 -1.20
N LYS A 190 4.60 -4.33 -2.50
CA LYS A 190 4.13 -5.41 -3.37
C LYS A 190 4.66 -6.77 -2.94
N LEU A 191 5.94 -6.86 -2.57
CA LEU A 191 6.54 -8.09 -2.06
C LEU A 191 5.89 -8.52 -0.74
N SER A 192 5.70 -7.59 0.20
CA SER A 192 5.03 -7.86 1.48
C SER A 192 3.59 -8.36 1.29
N LEU A 193 2.83 -7.77 0.36
CA LEU A 193 1.47 -8.22 0.03
C LEU A 193 1.47 -9.63 -0.57
N ARG A 194 2.40 -9.95 -1.46
CA ARG A 194 2.53 -11.33 -1.99
C ARG A 194 2.85 -12.33 -0.89
N LEU A 195 3.76 -11.99 0.03
CA LEU A 195 4.14 -12.85 1.14
C LEU A 195 3.01 -13.00 2.18
N GLY A 196 2.36 -11.89 2.55
CA GLY A 196 1.47 -11.83 3.70
C GLY A 196 -0.01 -12.09 3.42
N LEU A 197 -0.54 -11.71 2.25
CA LEU A 197 -1.96 -11.91 1.95
C LEU A 197 -2.35 -13.39 2.03
N ASN A 198 -3.59 -13.63 2.45
CA ASN A 198 -4.15 -14.98 2.54
C ASN A 198 -4.10 -15.69 1.16
N PRO A 199 -3.83 -17.01 1.11
CA PRO A 199 -3.83 -17.78 -0.13
C PRO A 199 -5.12 -17.69 -0.96
N ALA A 200 -6.27 -17.45 -0.34
CA ALA A 200 -7.52 -17.20 -1.07
C ALA A 200 -7.52 -15.84 -1.80
N ARG A 201 -6.60 -14.94 -1.49
CA ARG A 201 -6.35 -13.66 -2.16
C ARG A 201 -5.08 -13.67 -3.01
N GLY A 202 -4.50 -14.85 -3.25
CA GLY A 202 -3.28 -15.01 -4.05
C GLY A 202 -1.97 -14.76 -3.29
N GLY A 203 -1.99 -14.49 -2.00
CA GLY A 203 -0.79 -14.39 -1.19
C GLY A 203 -0.27 -15.74 -0.70
N TYR A 204 0.89 -15.72 -0.07
CA TYR A 204 1.47 -16.91 0.53
C TYR A 204 0.98 -17.16 1.96
N GLY A 205 0.41 -16.18 2.64
CA GLY A 205 -0.11 -16.29 4.01
C GLY A 205 1.00 -16.46 5.05
N LEU A 206 2.13 -15.79 4.88
CA LEU A 206 3.17 -15.68 5.89
C LEU A 206 2.81 -14.57 6.88
N ASP A 207 3.23 -14.73 8.13
CA ASP A 207 2.98 -13.71 9.17
C ASP A 207 4.03 -12.59 9.09
N VAL A 208 3.66 -11.47 8.48
CA VAL A 208 4.51 -10.27 8.43
C VAL A 208 4.45 -9.55 9.78
N LEU A 209 5.55 -9.61 10.52
CA LEU A 209 5.67 -8.97 11.84
C LEU A 209 5.84 -7.46 11.72
N SER A 210 6.74 -7.01 10.85
CA SER A 210 7.06 -5.58 10.67
C SER A 210 7.77 -5.33 9.35
N MET A 211 7.81 -4.05 8.95
CA MET A 211 8.60 -3.57 7.80
C MET A 211 9.45 -2.39 8.25
N ASN A 212 10.71 -2.37 7.84
CA ASN A 212 11.69 -1.32 8.17
C ASN A 212 11.76 -0.95 9.67
N ALA A 213 11.29 -1.84 10.55
CA ALA A 213 11.34 -1.63 11.98
C ALA A 213 12.76 -1.84 12.52
N PRO A 214 13.23 -1.01 13.49
CA PRO A 214 14.57 -1.14 14.03
C PRO A 214 14.69 -2.40 14.88
N LEU A 215 15.70 -3.22 14.57
CA LEU A 215 16.17 -4.35 15.38
C LEU A 215 17.51 -4.00 16.00
N GLU A 216 17.63 -4.10 17.32
CA GLU A 216 18.92 -3.98 17.99
C GLU A 216 19.80 -5.18 17.71
N VAL A 217 21.02 -4.93 17.29
CA VAL A 217 22.05 -5.94 17.04
C VAL A 217 23.34 -5.56 17.76
N ARG A 218 24.22 -6.54 18.00
CA ARG A 218 25.61 -6.27 18.40
C ARG A 218 26.50 -6.25 17.17
N ARG A 219 27.39 -5.25 17.08
CA ARG A 219 28.28 -5.12 15.93
C ARG A 219 29.37 -6.21 15.96
N ILE A 220 29.53 -6.93 14.84
CA ILE A 220 30.50 -8.05 14.76
C ILE A 220 31.92 -7.59 15.04
N HIS A 221 32.34 -6.43 14.52
CA HIS A 221 33.69 -5.90 14.75
C HIS A 221 33.92 -5.33 16.17
N ASN A 222 32.85 -5.10 16.94
CA ASN A 222 32.88 -4.67 18.32
C ASN A 222 31.63 -5.09 19.07
N MET A 223 31.65 -6.25 19.69
CA MET A 223 30.50 -6.87 20.37
C MET A 223 29.96 -6.05 21.56
N MET A 224 30.71 -5.08 22.06
CA MET A 224 30.24 -4.13 23.09
C MET A 224 29.38 -3.02 22.48
N LYS A 225 29.54 -2.75 21.19
CA LYS A 225 28.80 -1.68 20.50
C LYS A 225 27.46 -2.20 19.97
N LYS A 226 26.39 -1.55 20.39
CA LYS A 226 25.04 -1.77 19.81
C LYS A 226 24.92 -1.10 18.45
N GLY A 227 24.11 -1.69 17.58
CA GLY A 227 23.72 -1.17 16.28
C GLY A 227 22.25 -1.42 16.02
N ILE A 228 21.77 -0.86 14.91
CA ILE A 228 20.40 -1.05 14.45
C ILE A 228 20.44 -1.62 13.04
N ARG A 229 19.60 -2.63 12.78
CA ARG A 229 19.27 -3.14 11.45
C ARG A 229 17.77 -2.95 11.21
N LYS A 230 17.40 -2.66 9.98
CA LYS A 230 16.01 -2.44 9.57
C LYS A 230 15.71 -3.33 8.37
N PRO A 231 15.22 -4.56 8.58
CA PRO A 231 14.81 -5.42 7.48
C PRO A 231 13.64 -4.80 6.71
N ASP A 232 13.64 -4.91 5.37
CA ASP A 232 12.53 -4.44 4.54
C ASP A 232 11.23 -5.13 4.99
N ILE A 233 11.28 -6.45 5.17
CA ILE A 233 10.17 -7.27 5.65
C ILE A 233 10.69 -8.25 6.69
N LEU A 234 10.14 -8.23 7.88
CA LEU A 234 10.41 -9.22 8.91
C LEU A 234 9.19 -10.15 9.06
N LEU A 235 9.39 -11.42 8.80
CA LEU A 235 8.41 -12.48 9.01
C LEU A 235 8.56 -13.06 10.40
N ARG A 236 7.44 -13.31 11.11
CA ARG A 236 7.44 -13.86 12.47
C ARG A 236 7.75 -15.34 12.47
N ALA A 237 8.64 -15.78 13.35
CA ALA A 237 8.74 -17.18 13.72
C ALA A 237 7.66 -17.57 14.74
N PRO A 238 7.17 -18.82 14.75
CA PRO A 238 6.30 -19.31 15.80
C PRO A 238 6.97 -19.21 17.18
N SER A 239 6.15 -19.06 18.22
CA SER A 239 6.64 -19.07 19.59
C SER A 239 7.40 -20.36 19.89
N GLY A 240 8.58 -20.23 20.48
CA GLY A 240 9.45 -21.37 20.81
C GLY A 240 10.20 -21.98 19.60
N ALA A 241 10.09 -21.38 18.41
CA ALA A 241 10.88 -21.84 17.26
C ALA A 241 12.39 -21.73 17.52
N THR A 242 13.12 -22.76 17.11
CA THR A 242 14.58 -22.79 17.23
C THR A 242 15.22 -23.23 15.91
N ARG A 243 16.44 -22.75 15.67
CA ARG A 243 17.29 -23.20 14.56
C ARG A 243 18.69 -23.48 15.11
N ASN A 244 19.18 -24.69 14.87
CA ASN A 244 20.49 -25.13 15.39
C ASN A 244 20.63 -24.91 16.93
N GLY A 245 19.56 -25.18 17.69
CA GLY A 245 19.53 -25.03 19.15
C GLY A 245 19.44 -23.57 19.66
N ARG A 246 19.33 -22.58 18.79
CA ARG A 246 19.16 -21.17 19.15
C ARG A 246 17.73 -20.70 18.88
N ALA A 247 17.22 -19.80 19.71
CA ALA A 247 15.91 -19.19 19.52
C ALA A 247 15.86 -18.48 18.15
N LEU A 248 14.77 -18.69 17.43
CA LEU A 248 14.52 -18.08 16.12
C LEU A 248 13.54 -16.92 16.30
N LEU A 249 13.94 -15.69 15.98
CA LEU A 249 13.10 -14.50 16.00
C LEU A 249 12.20 -14.45 14.75
N GLY A 250 12.77 -14.76 13.59
CA GLY A 250 12.04 -14.69 12.33
C GLY A 250 12.90 -14.83 11.08
N ALA A 251 12.33 -14.44 9.95
CA ALA A 251 13.03 -14.35 8.68
C ALA A 251 12.92 -12.94 8.11
N ALA A 252 14.05 -12.34 7.78
CA ALA A 252 14.14 -11.09 7.05
C ALA A 252 14.07 -11.37 5.54
N VAL A 253 13.24 -10.65 4.81
CA VAL A 253 13.19 -10.69 3.35
C VAL A 253 13.49 -9.29 2.84
N GLU A 254 14.60 -9.16 2.10
CA GLU A 254 15.08 -7.92 1.52
C GLU A 254 14.77 -7.88 0.03
N TYR A 255 14.37 -6.72 -0.48
CA TYR A 255 14.22 -6.52 -1.91
C TYR A 255 15.44 -5.81 -2.49
N ASP A 256 16.21 -6.52 -3.32
CA ASP A 256 17.36 -5.94 -4.01
C ASP A 256 16.96 -5.46 -5.42
N GLY A 257 16.87 -4.14 -5.55
CA GLY A 257 16.62 -3.48 -6.82
C GLY A 257 17.88 -2.96 -7.53
N LYS A 258 19.08 -3.16 -6.96
CA LYS A 258 20.33 -2.60 -7.47
C LYS A 258 21.07 -3.62 -8.33
N ASP A 259 21.50 -3.21 -9.50
CA ASP A 259 22.22 -4.07 -10.45
C ASP A 259 23.76 -4.09 -10.25
N HIS A 260 24.31 -3.26 -9.34
CA HIS A 260 25.78 -3.16 -9.13
C HIS A 260 26.13 -3.02 -7.64
N ALA A 261 26.84 -4.01 -7.12
CA ALA A 261 27.42 -3.96 -5.78
C ALA A 261 28.94 -3.68 -5.87
N THR A 262 29.43 -2.75 -5.03
CA THR A 262 30.86 -2.52 -4.83
C THR A 262 31.38 -3.48 -3.75
N GLU A 263 32.72 -3.68 -3.69
CA GLU A 263 33.38 -4.50 -2.66
C GLU A 263 32.98 -4.06 -1.23
N GLU A 264 32.88 -2.75 -1.01
CA GLU A 264 32.44 -2.20 0.27
C GLU A 264 30.96 -2.49 0.57
N ALA A 265 30.10 -2.62 -0.45
CA ALA A 265 28.73 -3.05 -0.30
C ALA A 265 28.67 -4.52 0.13
N HIS A 266 29.44 -5.40 -0.49
CA HIS A 266 29.54 -6.81 -0.11
C HIS A 266 29.98 -7.01 1.34
N GLN A 267 31.02 -6.25 1.79
CA GLN A 267 31.47 -6.32 3.19
C GLN A 267 30.38 -5.86 4.18
N ARG A 268 29.64 -4.81 3.84
CA ARG A 268 28.52 -4.33 4.67
C ARG A 268 27.38 -5.34 4.73
N ASP A 269 27.08 -6.00 3.62
CA ASP A 269 26.02 -7.01 3.53
C ASP A 269 26.39 -8.27 4.31
N ALA A 270 27.65 -8.73 4.23
CA ALA A 270 28.16 -9.84 5.04
C ALA A 270 28.08 -9.54 6.55
N ALA A 271 28.49 -8.33 6.98
CA ALA A 271 28.38 -7.90 8.37
C ALA A 271 26.90 -7.85 8.83
N ARG A 272 26.00 -7.34 7.99
CA ARG A 272 24.56 -7.31 8.23
C ARG A 272 24.00 -8.71 8.42
N HIS A 273 24.30 -9.62 7.50
CA HIS A 273 23.85 -11.02 7.56
C HIS A 273 24.26 -11.70 8.86
N ASN A 274 25.54 -11.56 9.25
CA ASN A 274 26.06 -12.14 10.49
C ASN A 274 25.40 -11.53 11.73
N GLU A 275 25.17 -10.22 11.76
CA GLU A 275 24.52 -9.52 12.88
C GLU A 275 23.05 -9.94 13.04
N LEU A 276 22.30 -10.12 11.95
CA LEU A 276 20.93 -10.62 11.96
C LEU A 276 20.88 -12.11 12.40
N THR A 277 21.79 -12.93 11.87
CA THR A 277 21.89 -14.34 12.26
C THR A 277 22.18 -14.48 13.77
N ALA A 278 23.02 -13.62 14.34
CA ALA A 278 23.35 -13.65 15.76
C ALA A 278 22.15 -13.41 16.68
N ILE A 279 21.12 -12.69 16.23
CA ILE A 279 19.87 -12.46 16.96
C ILE A 279 18.73 -13.41 16.56
N GLY A 280 19.05 -14.46 15.81
CA GLY A 280 18.06 -15.47 15.39
C GLY A 280 17.18 -15.04 14.23
N VAL A 281 17.65 -14.18 13.34
CA VAL A 281 16.96 -13.80 12.10
C VAL A 281 17.65 -14.45 10.90
N VAL A 282 16.89 -15.20 10.10
CA VAL A 282 17.36 -15.76 8.82
C VAL A 282 17.11 -14.74 7.73
N GLU A 283 18.11 -14.42 6.92
CA GLU A 283 17.98 -13.41 5.86
C GLU A 283 17.81 -14.06 4.49
N TYR A 284 16.91 -13.51 3.69
CA TYR A 284 16.64 -13.86 2.30
C TYR A 284 16.67 -12.61 1.44
N LEU A 285 17.34 -12.70 0.31
CA LEU A 285 17.41 -11.63 -0.68
C LEU A 285 16.53 -11.99 -1.88
N VAL A 286 15.74 -11.03 -2.37
CA VAL A 286 14.88 -11.20 -3.53
C VAL A 286 15.23 -10.12 -4.56
N THR A 287 15.86 -10.52 -5.66
CA THR A 287 16.16 -9.64 -6.78
C THR A 287 14.91 -9.37 -7.63
N LYS A 288 14.97 -8.34 -8.48
CA LYS A 288 13.90 -8.02 -9.43
C LYS A 288 13.53 -9.19 -10.34
N ALA A 289 14.51 -9.98 -10.80
CA ALA A 289 14.26 -11.16 -11.63
C ALA A 289 13.54 -12.26 -10.84
N GLN A 290 14.01 -12.55 -9.63
CA GLN A 290 13.43 -13.54 -8.72
C GLN A 290 12.01 -13.17 -8.28
N TYR A 291 11.75 -11.88 -8.00
CA TYR A 291 10.40 -11.40 -7.69
C TYR A 291 9.40 -11.68 -8.81
N ARG A 292 9.82 -11.63 -10.07
CA ARG A 292 8.98 -11.89 -11.26
C ARG A 292 8.73 -13.37 -11.49
N ASP A 293 9.64 -14.22 -11.06
CA ASP A 293 9.56 -15.68 -11.25
C ASP A 293 8.66 -16.30 -10.18
N LEU A 294 7.49 -16.78 -10.59
CA LEU A 294 6.53 -17.41 -9.68
C LEU A 294 7.08 -18.75 -9.13
N ALA A 295 7.83 -19.51 -9.93
CA ALA A 295 8.39 -20.78 -9.47
C ALA A 295 9.49 -20.58 -8.43
N TYR A 296 10.35 -19.56 -8.66
CA TYR A 296 11.34 -19.14 -7.67
C TYR A 296 10.67 -18.72 -6.36
N MET A 297 9.65 -17.85 -6.41
CA MET A 297 8.92 -17.40 -5.24
C MET A 297 8.22 -18.53 -4.48
N ASP A 298 7.67 -19.52 -5.19
CA ASP A 298 7.10 -20.73 -4.59
C ASP A 298 8.16 -21.54 -3.83
N GLY A 299 9.35 -21.71 -4.42
CA GLY A 299 10.50 -22.36 -3.81
C GLY A 299 11.04 -21.61 -2.59
N LEU A 300 11.22 -20.29 -2.71
CA LEU A 300 11.67 -19.41 -1.64
C LEU A 300 10.74 -19.49 -0.43
N VAL A 301 9.44 -19.35 -0.64
CA VAL A 301 8.45 -19.44 0.45
C VAL A 301 8.43 -20.82 1.08
N ALA A 302 8.60 -21.90 0.29
CA ALA A 302 8.74 -23.23 0.84
C ALA A 302 9.98 -23.36 1.74
N GLN A 303 11.10 -22.74 1.35
CA GLN A 303 12.32 -22.70 2.17
C GLN A 303 12.10 -21.88 3.44
N ILE A 304 11.57 -20.66 3.34
CA ILE A 304 11.23 -19.82 4.49
C ILE A 304 10.37 -20.59 5.50
N ARG A 305 9.34 -21.31 5.02
CA ARG A 305 8.48 -22.10 5.90
C ARG A 305 9.22 -23.23 6.60
N ARG A 306 10.15 -23.90 5.93
CA ARG A 306 11.00 -24.93 6.56
C ARG A 306 11.87 -24.32 7.65
N ASP A 307 12.53 -23.21 7.34
CA ASP A 307 13.44 -22.55 8.29
C ASP A 307 12.70 -21.95 9.49
N LEU A 308 11.46 -21.47 9.30
CA LEU A 308 10.59 -21.01 10.39
C LEU A 308 9.87 -22.15 11.15
N GLY A 309 10.04 -23.42 10.74
CA GLY A 309 9.32 -24.54 11.36
C GLY A 309 7.80 -24.55 11.10
N THR A 310 7.35 -23.90 10.01
CA THR A 310 5.94 -23.79 9.62
C THR A 310 5.67 -24.47 8.26
N PRO A 311 5.93 -25.77 8.10
CA PRO A 311 5.77 -26.43 6.81
C PRO A 311 4.32 -26.29 6.31
N ALA A 312 4.18 -26.14 5.01
CA ALA A 312 2.86 -26.02 4.40
C ALA A 312 2.06 -27.33 4.57
N LYS A 313 0.80 -27.22 4.96
CA LYS A 313 -0.12 -28.37 4.99
C LYS A 313 -0.29 -28.93 3.57
N ARG A 314 -0.36 -30.26 3.44
CA ARG A 314 -0.65 -30.94 2.18
C ARG A 314 -1.97 -30.43 1.62
N LYS A 315 -2.01 -30.15 0.33
CA LYS A 315 -3.19 -29.68 -0.41
C LYS A 315 -3.53 -30.69 -1.50
N THR A 316 -4.81 -30.78 -1.85
CA THR A 316 -5.20 -31.49 -3.07
C THR A 316 -4.58 -30.81 -4.30
N ARG A 317 -4.41 -31.57 -5.39
CA ARG A 317 -3.86 -31.04 -6.66
C ARG A 317 -4.69 -29.85 -7.17
N ALA A 318 -6.02 -29.97 -7.14
CA ALA A 318 -6.94 -28.90 -7.54
C ALA A 318 -6.75 -27.62 -6.72
N ARG A 319 -6.67 -27.73 -5.38
CA ARG A 319 -6.43 -26.58 -4.50
C ARG A 319 -5.04 -25.97 -4.70
N ALA A 320 -4.02 -26.78 -4.95
CA ALA A 320 -2.67 -26.29 -5.23
C ALA A 320 -2.64 -25.50 -6.55
N ARG A 321 -3.30 -26.02 -7.61
CA ARG A 321 -3.46 -25.35 -8.90
C ARG A 321 -4.19 -24.00 -8.71
N ARG A 322 -5.36 -23.99 -8.06
CA ARG A 322 -6.12 -22.75 -7.83
C ARG A 322 -5.32 -21.68 -7.07
N HIS A 323 -4.57 -22.08 -6.03
CA HIS A 323 -3.71 -21.14 -5.32
C HIS A 323 -2.57 -20.58 -6.20
N ARG A 324 -2.07 -21.36 -7.17
CA ARG A 324 -1.06 -20.88 -8.12
C ARG A 324 -1.65 -19.86 -9.08
N GLU A 325 -2.83 -20.12 -9.61
CA GLU A 325 -3.58 -19.18 -10.45
C GLU A 325 -3.83 -17.86 -9.72
N LEU A 326 -4.34 -17.91 -8.49
CA LEU A 326 -4.55 -16.72 -7.67
C LEU A 326 -3.24 -15.94 -7.39
N ARG A 327 -2.11 -16.63 -7.20
CA ARG A 327 -0.80 -15.95 -7.04
C ARG A 327 -0.38 -15.22 -8.31
N GLN A 328 -0.64 -15.81 -9.46
CA GLN A 328 -0.36 -15.20 -10.74
C GLN A 328 -1.26 -13.98 -10.99
N GLU A 329 -2.55 -14.10 -10.69
CA GLU A 329 -3.52 -13.01 -10.75
C GLU A 329 -3.11 -11.84 -9.83
N LEU A 330 -2.78 -12.13 -8.56
CA LEU A 330 -2.32 -11.11 -7.61
C LEU A 330 -1.04 -10.41 -8.10
N TYR A 331 -0.05 -11.18 -8.59
CA TYR A 331 1.17 -10.61 -9.13
C TYR A 331 0.88 -9.67 -10.29
N ALA A 332 0.08 -10.11 -11.26
CA ALA A 332 -0.28 -9.32 -12.43
C ALA A 332 -1.00 -8.02 -12.03
N GLU A 333 -1.97 -8.09 -11.11
CA GLU A 333 -2.67 -6.90 -10.61
C GLU A 333 -1.74 -5.94 -9.87
N LEU A 334 -0.86 -6.44 -9.01
CA LEU A 334 0.11 -5.60 -8.31
C LEU A 334 1.06 -4.88 -9.27
N GLU A 335 1.48 -5.52 -10.36
CA GLU A 335 2.36 -4.87 -11.35
C GLU A 335 1.65 -3.76 -12.14
N LEU A 336 0.33 -3.85 -12.32
CA LEU A 336 -0.48 -2.80 -12.95
C LEU A 336 -0.72 -1.58 -12.04
N ILE A 337 -0.55 -1.72 -10.73
CA ILE A 337 -0.71 -0.60 -9.79
C ILE A 337 0.60 0.17 -9.72
N ASP A 338 0.66 1.31 -10.37
CA ASP A 338 1.82 2.23 -10.38
C ASP A 338 1.70 3.35 -9.32
N GLY A 339 0.55 3.47 -8.67
CA GLY A 339 0.27 4.53 -7.72
C GLY A 339 -0.12 5.87 -8.35
N LEU A 340 -0.24 5.94 -9.66
CA LEU A 340 -0.60 7.14 -10.43
C LEU A 340 -1.92 6.93 -11.18
N ASN A 341 -2.05 5.81 -11.87
CA ASN A 341 -3.20 5.45 -12.68
C ASN A 341 -4.08 4.45 -11.93
N TRP A 342 -5.21 4.92 -11.42
CA TRP A 342 -6.13 4.16 -10.57
C TRP A 342 -7.32 3.65 -11.38
N ASN A 343 -7.17 2.56 -12.12
CA ASN A 343 -8.15 2.01 -13.06
C ASN A 343 -8.57 0.56 -12.74
N GLY A 344 -8.29 0.08 -11.52
CA GLY A 344 -8.56 -1.29 -11.10
C GLY A 344 -10.03 -1.68 -11.12
N LEU A 345 -10.95 -0.75 -10.83
CA LEU A 345 -12.39 -1.02 -10.94
C LEU A 345 -12.83 -1.20 -12.40
N GLU A 346 -12.30 -0.40 -13.31
CA GLU A 346 -12.60 -0.55 -14.74
C GLU A 346 -12.07 -1.88 -15.28
N ARG A 347 -10.83 -2.24 -14.91
CA ARG A 347 -10.25 -3.55 -15.25
C ARG A 347 -11.10 -4.71 -14.72
N ALA A 348 -11.59 -4.60 -13.49
CA ALA A 348 -12.44 -5.63 -12.89
C ALA A 348 -13.79 -5.77 -13.63
N ARG A 349 -14.40 -4.67 -14.05
CA ARG A 349 -15.65 -4.69 -14.85
C ARG A 349 -15.43 -5.36 -16.19
N ARG A 350 -14.42 -4.96 -16.95
CA ARG A 350 -14.09 -5.56 -18.25
C ARG A 350 -13.81 -7.06 -18.16
N ARG A 351 -13.21 -7.53 -17.06
CA ARG A 351 -13.01 -8.98 -16.84
C ARG A 351 -14.30 -9.73 -16.57
N ALA A 352 -15.22 -9.12 -15.81
CA ALA A 352 -16.53 -9.72 -15.55
C ALA A 352 -17.34 -9.83 -16.87
N GLU A 353 -17.39 -8.76 -17.67
CA GLU A 353 -18.04 -8.73 -18.98
C GLU A 353 -17.46 -9.82 -19.92
N ASN A 354 -16.13 -9.93 -20.03
CA ASN A 354 -15.50 -10.96 -20.87
C ASN A 354 -15.73 -12.40 -20.37
N ASN A 355 -15.93 -12.60 -19.05
CA ASN A 355 -16.25 -13.93 -18.52
C ASN A 355 -17.72 -14.31 -18.73
N ASP A 356 -18.62 -13.33 -18.74
CA ASP A 356 -20.04 -13.55 -19.03
C ASP A 356 -20.27 -13.79 -20.54
N GLU A 357 -19.40 -13.24 -21.41
CA GLU A 357 -19.43 -13.45 -22.87
C GLU A 357 -18.74 -14.76 -23.30
N ALA A 358 -17.95 -15.40 -22.42
CA ALA A 358 -17.37 -16.69 -22.73
C ALA A 358 -18.52 -17.71 -22.85
N PRO A 359 -18.69 -18.42 -24.01
CA PRO A 359 -19.75 -19.40 -24.18
C PRO A 359 -19.60 -20.43 -23.07
N GLY A 360 -20.70 -20.63 -22.33
CA GLY A 360 -20.77 -21.65 -21.30
C GLY A 360 -20.29 -22.95 -21.91
N ASN A 361 -19.17 -23.47 -21.42
CA ASN A 361 -18.72 -24.80 -21.77
C ASN A 361 -19.62 -25.79 -21.03
N ASP A 362 -20.87 -25.90 -21.48
CA ASP A 362 -21.86 -26.92 -21.08
C ASP A 362 -21.48 -28.29 -21.65
N GLY A 363 -20.17 -28.54 -21.75
CA GLY A 363 -19.63 -29.81 -22.16
C GLY A 363 -19.71 -30.87 -21.06
N TRP A 364 -20.90 -31.07 -20.48
CA TRP A 364 -21.26 -32.37 -19.93
C TRP A 364 -21.73 -33.25 -21.10
N GLU A 365 -20.78 -33.78 -21.88
CA GLU A 365 -21.06 -34.99 -22.60
C GLU A 365 -21.40 -36.08 -21.57
N THR A 366 -22.70 -36.36 -21.46
CA THR A 366 -23.20 -37.55 -20.81
C THR A 366 -22.67 -38.76 -21.62
N VAL A 367 -21.58 -39.36 -21.14
CA VAL A 367 -21.15 -40.67 -21.66
C VAL A 367 -22.26 -41.65 -21.31
N PRO A 368 -22.84 -42.37 -22.30
CA PRO A 368 -23.87 -43.37 -22.03
C PRO A 368 -23.30 -44.47 -21.12
N VAL A 369 -24.07 -44.89 -20.13
CA VAL A 369 -23.71 -45.90 -19.10
C VAL A 369 -23.50 -47.31 -19.67
N GLU A 370 -23.61 -47.51 -20.97
CA GLU A 370 -23.53 -48.82 -21.64
C GLU A 370 -22.08 -49.28 -21.97
N ALA A 371 -21.04 -48.55 -21.58
CA ALA A 371 -19.65 -48.91 -21.91
C ALA A 371 -18.88 -49.70 -20.82
N TYR A 372 -19.54 -50.12 -19.76
CA TYR A 372 -18.94 -51.04 -18.77
C TYR A 372 -19.62 -52.39 -18.83
N GLY A 373 -19.20 -53.19 -19.82
CA GLY A 373 -19.48 -54.60 -19.82
C GLY A 373 -18.80 -55.26 -18.63
N LEU A 374 -19.60 -55.80 -17.74
CA LEU A 374 -19.20 -56.79 -16.76
C LEU A 374 -19.26 -58.15 -17.46
N ASP A 375 -18.13 -58.78 -17.64
CA ASP A 375 -17.91 -60.23 -17.64
C ASP A 375 -16.72 -60.54 -16.75
#